data_6e0e121adb37e376d6a04064d9e5a903
#
_entry.id   6e0e121adb37e376d6a04064d9e5a903
#
_cell.length_a   1.000
_cell.length_b   1.000
_cell.length_c   1.000
_cell.angle_alpha   90.00
_cell.angle_beta   90.00
_cell.angle_gamma   90.00
#
_symmetry.space_group_name_H-M   'P 1'
#
loop_
_entity.id
_entity.type
_entity.pdbx_description
1 polymer ?
#
loop_
_entity_poly.entity_id
_entity_poly.type
_entity_poly.pdbx_seq_one_letter_code
_entity_poly.pdbx_strand_id
1 'polypeptide(L)'
;MPPKSNKRGRSGKSKTAEPAAKFVKKEPDDSTEQPTVESSTTGRGTTAKSSGEDNGNKETHSFWLMKSEPESRIENGVDMKFGVEDLKAQPNQTACWDGVRNYQARNFMRDMKVGQLAFFYHSNCKEPGIAAVVKIVKEAYVDHTQFDKKDPHHDPRSSKQNPKWFMVDVQFVRIMKRFISLAEMKKYHQEHKTNEGSLKNMALFTRARLSVQPLTKEEFDFVLSLEDQKPV
;
A
#
# COMPACT_ATOMS: atom_id res chain seq x y z
N MET A 1 9.77 -67.43 -21.07
CA MET A 1 9.95 -66.41 -22.11
C MET A 1 8.96 -65.24 -21.83
N PRO A 2 9.37 -64.07 -21.48
CA PRO A 2 8.48 -62.89 -21.29
C PRO A 2 8.36 -62.10 -22.59
N PRO A 3 7.25 -61.39 -22.83
CA PRO A 3 7.10 -60.55 -24.00
C PRO A 3 7.62 -59.13 -23.75
N LYS A 4 8.12 -58.52 -24.82
CA LYS A 4 8.84 -57.25 -24.91
C LYS A 4 7.92 -56.05 -24.68
N SER A 5 8.36 -55.11 -23.85
CA SER A 5 7.78 -53.76 -23.66
C SER A 5 8.17 -52.83 -24.79
N ASN A 6 7.19 -52.11 -25.31
CA ASN A 6 7.39 -51.08 -26.34
C ASN A 6 7.38 -49.71 -25.67
N LYS A 7 8.55 -49.07 -25.58
CA LYS A 7 8.71 -47.66 -25.13
C LYS A 7 8.39 -46.74 -26.29
N ARG A 8 7.35 -45.93 -26.14
CA ARG A 8 7.19 -44.67 -26.92
C ARG A 8 7.47 -43.50 -26.00
N GLY A 9 8.62 -42.85 -26.24
CA GLY A 9 8.97 -41.58 -25.61
C GLY A 9 8.07 -40.47 -26.11
N ARG A 10 7.56 -39.69 -25.19
CA ARG A 10 6.87 -38.44 -25.48
C ARG A 10 7.66 -37.29 -24.80
N SER A 11 8.45 -36.57 -25.59
CA SER A 11 9.15 -35.37 -25.16
C SER A 11 8.13 -34.31 -24.83
N GLY A 12 7.99 -33.98 -23.54
CA GLY A 12 7.27 -32.83 -23.06
C GLY A 12 8.19 -31.63 -23.11
N LYS A 13 7.92 -30.64 -24.00
CA LYS A 13 8.51 -29.31 -23.94
C LYS A 13 7.95 -28.61 -22.71
N SER A 14 8.80 -28.36 -21.72
CA SER A 14 8.54 -27.42 -20.65
C SER A 14 8.48 -26.00 -21.26
N LYS A 15 7.31 -25.39 -21.24
CA LYS A 15 7.17 -23.94 -21.43
C LYS A 15 7.49 -23.30 -20.09
N THR A 16 8.66 -22.69 -19.99
CA THR A 16 8.98 -21.71 -18.99
C THR A 16 8.07 -20.51 -19.21
N ALA A 17 7.15 -20.28 -18.28
CA ALA A 17 6.36 -19.05 -18.24
C ALA A 17 7.28 -17.93 -17.73
N GLU A 18 7.53 -16.93 -18.55
CA GLU A 18 8.11 -15.68 -18.10
C GLU A 18 7.15 -14.98 -17.12
N PRO A 19 7.65 -14.39 -16.01
CA PRO A 19 6.81 -13.61 -15.13
C PRO A 19 6.39 -12.32 -15.85
N ALA A 20 5.09 -12.07 -15.93
CA ALA A 20 4.54 -10.84 -16.48
C ALA A 20 5.05 -9.64 -15.67
N ALA A 21 5.88 -8.81 -16.31
CA ALA A 21 6.35 -7.56 -15.75
C ALA A 21 5.17 -6.59 -15.59
N LYS A 22 4.70 -6.42 -14.38
CA LYS A 22 3.92 -5.25 -13.97
C LYS A 22 4.90 -4.09 -13.90
N PHE A 23 4.56 -2.97 -14.55
CA PHE A 23 5.25 -1.67 -14.56
C PHE A 23 6.30 -1.43 -15.66
N VAL A 24 5.81 -1.08 -16.84
CA VAL A 24 6.59 -0.29 -17.80
C VAL A 24 6.21 1.18 -17.61
N LYS A 25 7.17 2.00 -17.18
CA LYS A 25 7.07 3.46 -17.19
C LYS A 25 6.90 3.93 -18.64
N LYS A 26 5.82 4.69 -18.89
CA LYS A 26 5.75 5.64 -20.00
C LYS A 26 5.86 7.02 -19.38
N GLU A 27 6.94 7.73 -19.66
CA GLU A 27 7.09 9.14 -19.30
C GLU A 27 6.10 9.98 -20.13
N PRO A 28 5.47 11.01 -19.54
CA PRO A 28 4.67 11.97 -20.31
C PRO A 28 5.58 13.02 -20.93
N ASP A 29 5.34 13.26 -22.20
CA ASP A 29 5.91 14.31 -23.04
C ASP A 29 5.53 15.69 -22.49
N ASP A 30 6.55 16.51 -22.27
CA ASP A 30 6.45 17.90 -21.77
C ASP A 30 6.19 18.82 -22.98
N SER A 31 4.99 19.33 -23.09
CA SER A 31 4.70 20.47 -23.94
C SER A 31 3.87 21.52 -23.18
N THR A 32 4.59 22.54 -22.80
CA THR A 32 4.20 23.81 -22.20
C THR A 32 3.23 24.56 -23.11
N GLU A 33 2.03 24.89 -22.62
CA GLU A 33 1.30 26.07 -23.07
C GLU A 33 0.57 26.71 -21.87
N GLN A 34 0.95 27.96 -21.57
CA GLN A 34 0.24 28.87 -20.68
C GLN A 34 -0.84 29.61 -21.46
N PRO A 35 -1.99 29.90 -20.87
CA PRO A 35 -2.80 31.04 -21.29
C PRO A 35 -2.80 32.17 -20.26
N THR A 36 -2.61 33.34 -20.80
CA THR A 36 -2.63 34.68 -20.23
C THR A 36 -3.95 35.03 -19.54
N VAL A 37 -3.78 35.89 -18.50
CA VAL A 37 -4.82 36.50 -17.68
C VAL A 37 -5.49 37.66 -18.43
N GLU A 38 -6.82 37.71 -18.40
CA GLU A 38 -7.54 38.99 -18.51
C GLU A 38 -8.60 39.13 -17.42
N SER A 39 -8.56 40.25 -16.75
CA SER A 39 -9.42 40.71 -15.67
C SER A 39 -10.67 41.44 -16.22
N SER A 40 -11.84 41.19 -15.66
CA SER A 40 -12.88 42.21 -15.60
C SER A 40 -13.81 42.02 -14.40
N THR A 41 -13.82 43.06 -13.58
CA THR A 41 -14.68 43.35 -12.44
C THR A 41 -16.12 43.58 -12.83
N THR A 42 -17.10 43.07 -12.07
CA THR A 42 -18.22 43.86 -11.54
C THR A 42 -19.02 43.01 -10.51
N GLY A 43 -19.28 43.63 -9.36
CA GLY A 43 -19.87 43.02 -8.18
C GLY A 43 -21.41 42.98 -8.17
N ARG A 44 -21.94 42.16 -7.27
CA ARG A 44 -23.08 42.50 -6.40
C ARG A 44 -23.22 41.47 -5.29
N GLY A 45 -23.23 41.90 -4.04
CA GLY A 45 -23.28 41.08 -2.85
C GLY A 45 -24.63 40.41 -2.59
N THR A 46 -24.59 39.31 -1.85
CA THR A 46 -25.63 38.92 -0.88
C THR A 46 -25.02 37.92 0.14
N THR A 47 -25.14 38.35 1.40
CA THR A 47 -25.25 37.58 2.66
C THR A 47 -24.37 36.35 2.88
N ALA A 48 -23.37 36.54 3.74
CA ALA A 48 -22.60 35.53 4.42
C ALA A 48 -23.49 34.65 5.31
N LYS A 49 -23.44 33.33 5.09
CA LYS A 49 -23.65 32.32 6.13
C LYS A 49 -22.27 31.86 6.58
N SER A 50 -21.92 32.20 7.81
CA SER A 50 -20.75 31.70 8.51
C SER A 50 -20.89 30.18 8.65
N SER A 51 -20.19 29.43 7.85
CA SER A 51 -19.90 28.02 8.12
C SER A 51 -18.71 28.00 9.08
N GLY A 52 -18.92 27.53 10.30
CA GLY A 52 -17.91 27.39 11.32
C GLY A 52 -16.69 26.64 10.76
N GLU A 53 -15.54 27.25 10.88
CA GLU A 53 -14.25 26.57 10.74
C GLU A 53 -14.16 25.54 11.87
N ASP A 54 -14.41 24.28 11.53
CA ASP A 54 -14.03 23.16 12.36
C ASP A 54 -12.50 23.05 12.34
N ASN A 55 -11.87 23.80 13.24
CA ASN A 55 -10.44 23.74 13.54
C ASN A 55 -10.15 22.46 14.35
N GLY A 56 -10.63 21.31 13.85
CA GLY A 56 -10.21 20.01 14.32
C GLY A 56 -8.71 19.90 14.08
N ASN A 57 -7.94 19.88 15.16
CA ASN A 57 -6.50 19.59 15.18
C ASN A 57 -6.28 18.28 14.41
N LYS A 58 -5.97 18.35 13.12
CA LYS A 58 -5.72 17.19 12.28
C LYS A 58 -4.43 16.56 12.78
N GLU A 59 -4.56 15.43 13.49
CA GLU A 59 -3.40 14.65 13.94
C GLU A 59 -2.48 14.40 12.74
N THR A 60 -1.27 14.92 12.78
CA THR A 60 -0.25 14.70 11.76
C THR A 60 0.46 13.39 12.04
N HIS A 61 0.12 12.35 11.31
CA HIS A 61 0.81 11.08 11.39
C HIS A 61 2.13 11.13 10.60
N SER A 62 3.16 10.50 11.13
CA SER A 62 4.49 10.39 10.47
C SER A 62 4.93 8.97 10.22
N PHE A 63 4.17 7.99 10.73
CA PHE A 63 4.45 6.57 10.61
C PHE A 63 3.21 5.83 10.12
N TRP A 64 3.44 4.76 9.34
CA TRP A 64 2.38 4.05 8.66
C TRP A 64 2.57 2.54 8.74
N LEU A 65 1.50 1.79 8.54
CA LEU A 65 1.51 0.36 8.26
C LEU A 65 0.76 0.13 6.96
N MET A 66 1.41 -0.52 6.00
CA MET A 66 0.90 -0.75 4.65
C MET A 66 0.85 -2.25 4.38
N LYS A 67 -0.34 -2.77 4.10
CA LYS A 67 -0.61 -4.20 3.92
C LYS A 67 -0.52 -4.60 2.45
N SER A 68 0.23 -5.67 2.19
CA SER A 68 0.33 -6.32 0.88
C SER A 68 0.11 -7.83 1.01
N GLU A 69 -0.05 -8.53 -0.10
CA GLU A 69 -0.28 -9.98 -0.15
C GLU A 69 0.96 -10.67 -0.73
N PRO A 70 1.75 -11.41 0.07
CA PRO A 70 2.98 -12.05 -0.40
C PRO A 70 2.73 -13.36 -1.17
N GLU A 71 1.54 -13.95 -1.04
CA GLU A 71 1.16 -15.20 -1.68
C GLU A 71 0.33 -14.94 -2.94
N SER A 72 0.43 -15.86 -3.92
CA SER A 72 -0.30 -15.76 -5.20
C SER A 72 -1.81 -15.89 -4.97
N ARG A 73 -2.55 -14.90 -5.44
CA ARG A 73 -4.01 -14.88 -5.48
C ARG A 73 -4.46 -14.28 -6.81
N ILE A 74 -5.15 -15.08 -7.60
CA ILE A 74 -5.63 -14.65 -8.90
C ILE A 74 -6.96 -13.92 -8.75
N GLU A 75 -7.02 -12.68 -9.25
CA GLU A 75 -8.24 -11.88 -9.32
C GLU A 75 -8.41 -11.33 -10.74
N ASN A 76 -9.53 -11.63 -11.38
CA ASN A 76 -9.78 -11.28 -12.79
C ASN A 76 -8.64 -11.68 -13.75
N GLY A 77 -7.97 -12.83 -13.49
CA GLY A 77 -6.87 -13.32 -14.31
C GLY A 77 -5.50 -12.65 -14.02
N VAL A 78 -5.42 -11.76 -13.06
CA VAL A 78 -4.19 -11.07 -12.63
C VAL A 78 -3.75 -11.65 -11.28
N ASP A 79 -2.46 -11.97 -11.14
CA ASP A 79 -1.90 -12.35 -9.85
C ASP A 79 -1.67 -11.11 -8.99
N MET A 80 -2.32 -11.09 -7.82
CA MET A 80 -2.27 -9.98 -6.86
C MET A 80 -1.06 -10.05 -5.92
N LYS A 81 -0.19 -11.07 -6.10
CA LYS A 81 1.00 -11.25 -5.29
C LYS A 81 1.90 -10.02 -5.34
N PHE A 82 2.22 -9.48 -4.16
CA PHE A 82 3.22 -8.44 -3.97
C PHE A 82 3.82 -8.53 -2.57
N GLY A 83 4.91 -9.29 -2.41
CA GLY A 83 5.66 -9.41 -1.16
C GLY A 83 6.86 -8.48 -1.11
N VAL A 84 7.60 -8.52 0.00
CA VAL A 84 8.80 -7.69 0.18
C VAL A 84 9.90 -8.01 -0.84
N GLU A 85 10.03 -9.28 -1.27
CA GLU A 85 11.01 -9.65 -2.29
C GLU A 85 10.62 -9.11 -3.67
N ASP A 86 9.31 -9.02 -3.97
CA ASP A 86 8.82 -8.40 -5.19
C ASP A 86 9.16 -6.89 -5.21
N LEU A 87 9.03 -6.18 -4.07
CA LEU A 87 9.46 -4.78 -3.94
C LEU A 87 10.98 -4.62 -4.12
N LYS A 88 11.78 -5.49 -3.50
CA LYS A 88 13.25 -5.46 -3.64
C LYS A 88 13.72 -5.70 -5.08
N ALA A 89 12.96 -6.46 -5.86
CA ALA A 89 13.26 -6.73 -7.26
C ALA A 89 12.89 -5.56 -8.21
N GLN A 90 12.14 -4.56 -7.73
CA GLN A 90 11.78 -3.40 -8.55
C GLN A 90 12.99 -2.49 -8.82
N PRO A 91 12.97 -1.71 -9.91
CA PRO A 91 13.98 -0.68 -10.16
C PRO A 91 14.12 0.26 -8.94
N ASN A 92 15.37 0.50 -8.52
CA ASN A 92 15.68 1.29 -7.32
C ASN A 92 14.95 0.81 -6.05
N GLN A 93 14.49 -0.45 -6.03
CA GLN A 93 13.70 -1.03 -4.94
C GLN A 93 12.47 -0.16 -4.59
N THR A 94 11.85 0.42 -5.60
CA THR A 94 10.75 1.37 -5.49
C THR A 94 9.56 0.90 -6.30
N ALA A 95 8.36 0.98 -5.72
CA ALA A 95 7.11 0.66 -6.39
C ALA A 95 6.02 1.68 -6.05
N CYS A 96 5.09 1.88 -6.97
CA CYS A 96 3.85 2.57 -6.65
C CYS A 96 2.97 1.66 -5.78
N TRP A 97 2.32 2.24 -4.78
CA TRP A 97 1.35 1.56 -3.91
C TRP A 97 -0.06 1.83 -4.42
N ASP A 98 -0.41 1.15 -5.48
CA ASP A 98 -1.68 1.27 -6.18
C ASP A 98 -2.78 0.34 -5.61
N GLY A 99 -3.95 0.36 -6.23
CA GLY A 99 -5.01 -0.60 -5.95
C GLY A 99 -5.78 -0.37 -4.64
N VAL A 100 -5.52 0.69 -3.90
CA VAL A 100 -6.24 1.00 -2.65
C VAL A 100 -7.64 1.52 -2.98
N ARG A 101 -8.69 0.76 -2.60
CA ARG A 101 -10.11 1.05 -2.89
C ARG A 101 -10.96 1.25 -1.63
N ASN A 102 -10.32 1.69 -0.55
CA ASN A 102 -10.96 2.15 0.68
C ASN A 102 -10.73 3.65 0.84
N TYR A 103 -11.80 4.44 1.01
CA TYR A 103 -11.70 5.90 1.10
C TYR A 103 -10.87 6.39 2.30
N GLN A 104 -10.93 5.71 3.43
CA GLN A 104 -10.14 6.09 4.61
C GLN A 104 -8.65 5.81 4.36
N ALA A 105 -8.30 4.63 3.84
CA ALA A 105 -6.92 4.29 3.47
C ALA A 105 -6.36 5.26 2.42
N ARG A 106 -7.15 5.60 1.40
CA ARG A 106 -6.79 6.63 0.41
C ARG A 106 -6.52 7.99 1.06
N ASN A 107 -7.36 8.41 2.00
CA ASN A 107 -7.17 9.71 2.67
C ASN A 107 -5.85 9.71 3.47
N PHE A 108 -5.51 8.63 4.16
CA PHE A 108 -4.21 8.50 4.80
C PHE A 108 -3.05 8.59 3.80
N MET A 109 -3.16 7.93 2.64
CA MET A 109 -2.11 8.05 1.61
C MET A 109 -1.95 9.50 1.10
N ARG A 110 -3.04 10.27 1.03
CA ARG A 110 -2.98 11.70 0.65
C ARG A 110 -2.32 12.58 1.72
N ASP A 111 -2.29 12.13 2.97
CA ASP A 111 -1.64 12.82 4.07
C ASP A 111 -0.14 12.46 4.21
N MET A 112 0.32 11.38 3.55
CA MET A 112 1.71 10.93 3.57
C MET A 112 2.65 11.96 2.96
N LYS A 113 3.86 12.08 3.56
CA LYS A 113 4.94 12.97 3.13
C LYS A 113 6.20 12.19 2.78
N VAL A 114 6.97 12.70 1.81
CA VAL A 114 8.28 12.14 1.46
C VAL A 114 9.16 12.06 2.70
N GLY A 115 9.85 10.93 2.87
CA GLY A 115 10.74 10.65 4.00
C GLY A 115 10.08 9.94 5.18
N GLN A 116 8.73 9.93 5.26
CA GLN A 116 8.02 9.19 6.30
C GLN A 116 8.23 7.67 6.16
N LEU A 117 8.27 6.96 7.30
CA LEU A 117 8.49 5.53 7.34
C LEU A 117 7.17 4.76 7.44
N ALA A 118 7.17 3.56 6.87
CA ALA A 118 6.06 2.63 6.99
C ALA A 118 6.57 1.20 7.26
N PHE A 119 5.80 0.43 8.00
CA PHE A 119 5.96 -1.02 8.01
C PHE A 119 5.35 -1.63 6.77
N PHE A 120 6.12 -2.48 6.09
CA PHE A 120 5.65 -3.37 5.05
C PHE A 120 5.09 -4.63 5.71
N TYR A 121 3.77 -4.77 5.68
CA TYR A 121 3.06 -5.84 6.38
C TYR A 121 2.54 -6.88 5.38
N HIS A 122 2.90 -8.13 5.57
CA HIS A 122 2.33 -9.27 4.85
C HIS A 122 0.97 -9.63 5.43
N SER A 123 -0.07 -9.57 4.60
CA SER A 123 -1.46 -9.91 4.94
C SER A 123 -2.00 -10.99 4.02
N ASN A 124 -3.13 -11.57 4.38
CA ASN A 124 -3.82 -12.59 3.59
C ASN A 124 -2.90 -13.76 3.18
N CYS A 125 -2.07 -14.24 4.10
CA CYS A 125 -1.12 -15.32 3.94
C CYS A 125 -1.11 -16.21 5.17
N LYS A 126 -0.38 -17.34 5.09
CA LYS A 126 -0.31 -18.32 6.18
C LYS A 126 0.20 -17.71 7.49
N GLU A 127 1.19 -16.84 7.42
CA GLU A 127 1.78 -16.17 8.59
C GLU A 127 1.83 -14.65 8.35
N PRO A 128 0.76 -13.92 8.74
CA PRO A 128 0.73 -12.46 8.60
C PRO A 128 1.68 -11.79 9.60
N GLY A 129 2.28 -10.65 9.19
CA GLY A 129 3.18 -9.91 10.07
C GLY A 129 4.00 -8.85 9.34
N ILE A 130 4.86 -8.18 10.10
CA ILE A 130 5.75 -7.13 9.60
C ILE A 130 7.05 -7.75 9.10
N ALA A 131 7.35 -7.53 7.82
CA ALA A 131 8.50 -8.10 7.13
C ALA A 131 9.64 -7.09 6.94
N ALA A 132 9.31 -5.82 6.73
CA ALA A 132 10.29 -4.80 6.37
C ALA A 132 9.88 -3.39 6.79
N VAL A 133 10.83 -2.47 6.73
CA VAL A 133 10.62 -1.03 6.78
C VAL A 133 10.78 -0.48 5.36
N VAL A 134 9.85 0.38 4.96
CA VAL A 134 9.86 1.13 3.71
C VAL A 134 9.75 2.62 3.99
N LYS A 135 10.06 3.45 2.99
CA LYS A 135 10.01 4.90 3.06
C LYS A 135 9.14 5.45 1.94
N ILE A 136 8.33 6.46 2.23
CA ILE A 136 7.59 7.21 1.20
C ILE A 136 8.59 8.04 0.40
N VAL A 137 8.62 7.87 -0.92
CA VAL A 137 9.53 8.59 -1.82
C VAL A 137 8.81 9.49 -2.82
N LYS A 138 7.49 9.33 -2.94
CA LYS A 138 6.62 10.22 -3.70
C LYS A 138 5.27 10.35 -3.00
N GLU A 139 4.83 11.59 -2.81
CA GLU A 139 3.53 11.91 -2.24
C GLU A 139 2.38 11.49 -3.16
N ALA A 140 1.16 11.57 -2.63
CA ALA A 140 -0.02 11.05 -3.32
C ALA A 140 -0.23 11.67 -4.71
N TYR A 141 -0.44 10.83 -5.69
CA TYR A 141 -0.81 11.16 -7.05
C TYR A 141 -1.90 10.22 -7.56
N VAL A 142 -2.49 10.55 -8.70
CA VAL A 142 -3.64 9.80 -9.23
C VAL A 142 -3.23 8.35 -9.53
N ASP A 143 -3.95 7.40 -8.94
CA ASP A 143 -3.82 5.98 -9.24
C ASP A 143 -4.42 5.70 -10.62
N HIS A 144 -3.57 5.34 -11.58
CA HIS A 144 -3.99 5.11 -12.97
C HIS A 144 -4.78 3.81 -13.16
N THR A 145 -4.63 2.83 -12.27
CA THR A 145 -5.31 1.52 -12.36
C THR A 145 -6.83 1.65 -12.29
N GLN A 146 -7.34 2.72 -11.65
CA GLN A 146 -8.78 2.99 -11.58
C GLN A 146 -9.46 3.19 -12.94
N PHE A 147 -8.70 3.50 -13.98
CA PHE A 147 -9.24 3.78 -15.32
C PHE A 147 -9.11 2.60 -16.29
N ASP A 148 -8.29 1.60 -15.99
CA ASP A 148 -8.08 0.44 -16.84
C ASP A 148 -9.13 -0.65 -16.54
N LYS A 149 -10.04 -0.89 -17.47
CA LYS A 149 -11.09 -1.91 -17.35
C LYS A 149 -10.55 -3.34 -17.22
N LYS A 150 -9.28 -3.58 -17.58
CA LYS A 150 -8.63 -4.88 -17.44
C LYS A 150 -7.97 -5.07 -16.09
N ASP A 151 -7.73 -3.97 -15.35
CA ASP A 151 -7.13 -4.02 -14.04
C ASP A 151 -8.18 -4.45 -12.99
N PRO A 152 -7.83 -5.35 -12.05
CA PRO A 152 -8.71 -5.74 -10.95
C PRO A 152 -9.20 -4.57 -10.09
N HIS A 153 -8.42 -3.48 -10.06
CA HIS A 153 -8.74 -2.27 -9.30
C HIS A 153 -9.53 -1.22 -10.07
N HIS A 154 -10.05 -1.55 -11.27
CA HIS A 154 -10.89 -0.63 -12.05
C HIS A 154 -12.11 -0.15 -11.24
N ASP A 155 -12.35 1.17 -11.23
CA ASP A 155 -13.58 1.75 -10.65
C ASP A 155 -14.38 2.47 -11.74
N PRO A 156 -15.52 1.92 -12.19
CA PRO A 156 -16.35 2.54 -13.24
C PRO A 156 -16.93 3.90 -12.83
N ARG A 157 -16.88 4.25 -11.54
CA ARG A 157 -17.34 5.56 -11.04
C ARG A 157 -16.25 6.62 -11.06
N SER A 158 -15.02 6.27 -11.46
CA SER A 158 -13.88 7.20 -11.62
C SER A 158 -13.72 7.63 -13.06
N SER A 159 -13.31 8.86 -13.29
CA SER A 159 -12.92 9.39 -14.59
C SER A 159 -11.63 10.21 -14.48
N LYS A 160 -10.96 10.44 -15.62
CA LYS A 160 -9.76 11.29 -15.65
C LYS A 160 -10.03 12.72 -15.16
N GLN A 161 -11.25 13.23 -15.38
CA GLN A 161 -11.70 14.56 -14.93
C GLN A 161 -12.09 14.57 -13.44
N ASN A 162 -12.46 13.41 -12.88
CA ASN A 162 -12.82 13.26 -11.47
C ASN A 162 -12.23 11.98 -10.88
N PRO A 163 -10.91 11.93 -10.67
CA PRO A 163 -10.24 10.76 -10.10
C PRO A 163 -10.61 10.62 -8.62
N LYS A 164 -10.91 9.39 -8.20
CA LYS A 164 -11.28 9.08 -6.81
C LYS A 164 -10.14 8.48 -6.02
N TRP A 165 -9.21 7.79 -6.69
CA TRP A 165 -8.18 6.98 -6.07
C TRP A 165 -6.80 7.54 -6.33
N PHE A 166 -5.96 7.46 -5.29
CA PHE A 166 -4.60 7.99 -5.27
C PHE A 166 -3.64 6.91 -4.78
N MET A 167 -2.39 7.01 -5.17
CA MET A 167 -1.31 6.12 -4.77
C MET A 167 -0.08 6.93 -4.36
N VAL A 168 0.85 6.31 -3.67
CA VAL A 168 2.16 6.87 -3.30
C VAL A 168 3.25 5.96 -3.84
N ASP A 169 4.50 6.42 -3.93
CA ASP A 169 5.61 5.52 -4.17
C ASP A 169 6.33 5.23 -2.85
N VAL A 170 6.63 3.95 -2.65
CA VAL A 170 7.38 3.45 -1.50
C VAL A 170 8.70 2.84 -1.95
N GLN A 171 9.76 3.07 -1.18
CA GLN A 171 11.08 2.49 -1.39
C GLN A 171 11.44 1.57 -0.24
N PHE A 172 11.98 0.42 -0.56
CA PHE A 172 12.55 -0.50 0.42
C PHE A 172 13.68 0.20 1.19
N VAL A 173 13.68 0.06 2.52
CA VAL A 173 14.75 0.54 3.39
C VAL A 173 15.57 -0.63 3.92
N ARG A 174 14.92 -1.56 4.61
CA ARG A 174 15.55 -2.78 5.14
C ARG A 174 14.52 -3.84 5.52
N ILE A 175 14.95 -5.07 5.58
CA ILE A 175 14.22 -6.16 6.23
C ILE A 175 14.23 -5.93 7.75
N MET A 176 13.18 -6.36 8.46
CA MET A 176 13.21 -6.44 9.91
C MET A 176 14.29 -7.44 10.36
N LYS A 177 15.00 -7.19 11.47
CA LYS A 177 16.01 -8.12 12.02
C LYS A 177 15.42 -9.51 12.28
N ARG A 178 14.13 -9.56 12.62
CA ARG A 178 13.30 -10.74 12.62
C ARG A 178 11.88 -10.40 12.17
N PHE A 179 11.16 -11.35 11.63
CA PHE A 179 9.76 -11.19 11.30
C PHE A 179 8.92 -10.99 12.58
N ILE A 180 8.04 -9.99 12.61
CA ILE A 180 7.14 -9.73 13.73
C ILE A 180 5.75 -10.20 13.34
N SER A 181 5.35 -11.36 13.87
CA SER A 181 4.09 -11.99 13.49
C SER A 181 2.87 -11.25 14.06
N LEU A 182 1.73 -11.34 13.35
CA LEU A 182 0.44 -10.86 13.86
C LEU A 182 0.08 -11.51 15.19
N ALA A 183 0.39 -12.80 15.35
CA ALA A 183 0.11 -13.54 16.58
C ALA A 183 0.84 -12.95 17.78
N GLU A 184 2.11 -12.61 17.63
CA GLU A 184 2.92 -11.94 18.64
C GLU A 184 2.38 -10.55 18.97
N MET A 185 2.16 -9.71 17.94
CA MET A 185 1.61 -8.37 18.15
C MET A 185 0.24 -8.39 18.83
N LYS A 186 -0.59 -9.43 18.58
CA LYS A 186 -1.89 -9.60 19.23
C LYS A 186 -1.76 -9.87 20.72
N LYS A 187 -0.75 -10.63 21.17
CA LYS A 187 -0.47 -10.84 22.60
C LYS A 187 -0.15 -9.52 23.28
N TYR A 188 0.78 -8.74 22.71
CA TYR A 188 1.11 -7.41 23.23
C TYR A 188 -0.09 -6.45 23.20
N HIS A 189 -0.91 -6.48 22.14
CA HIS A 189 -2.12 -5.66 22.11
C HIS A 189 -3.08 -5.99 23.26
N GLN A 190 -3.28 -7.28 23.57
CA GLN A 190 -4.14 -7.70 24.68
C GLN A 190 -3.58 -7.27 26.03
N GLU A 191 -2.27 -7.42 26.24
CA GLU A 191 -1.58 -6.95 27.43
C GLU A 191 -1.68 -5.41 27.56
N HIS A 192 -1.41 -4.68 26.49
CA HIS A 192 -1.46 -3.23 26.46
C HIS A 192 -2.86 -2.64 26.67
N LYS A 193 -3.91 -3.39 26.41
CA LYS A 193 -5.27 -2.98 26.79
C LYS A 193 -5.46 -2.95 28.31
N THR A 194 -4.74 -3.77 29.05
CA THR A 194 -4.83 -3.86 30.49
C THR A 194 -3.93 -2.85 31.20
N ASN A 195 -2.71 -2.65 30.67
CA ASN A 195 -1.69 -1.81 31.28
C ASN A 195 -1.50 -0.45 30.57
N GLU A 196 -2.45 -0.06 29.69
CA GLU A 196 -2.43 1.22 28.95
C GLU A 196 -1.21 1.38 28.03
N GLY A 197 -0.60 0.26 27.57
CA GLY A 197 0.60 0.27 26.73
C GLY A 197 0.36 0.78 25.30
N SER A 198 1.46 0.92 24.53
CA SER A 198 1.49 1.59 23.22
C SER A 198 0.53 0.99 22.19
N LEU A 199 0.33 -0.33 22.16
CA LEU A 199 -0.49 -0.98 21.14
C LEU A 199 -1.99 -1.05 21.47
N LYS A 200 -2.46 -0.49 22.59
CA LYS A 200 -3.87 -0.62 23.05
C LYS A 200 -4.90 -0.18 22.01
N ASN A 201 -4.59 0.85 21.22
CA ASN A 201 -5.49 1.43 20.24
C ASN A 201 -5.07 1.16 18.79
N MET A 202 -4.02 0.36 18.57
CA MET A 202 -3.45 0.14 17.24
C MET A 202 -4.50 -0.27 16.21
N ALA A 203 -4.54 0.46 15.09
CA ALA A 203 -5.53 0.28 14.02
C ALA A 203 -5.48 -1.13 13.39
N LEU A 204 -4.36 -1.83 13.48
CA LEU A 204 -4.21 -3.20 13.01
C LEU A 204 -5.25 -4.15 13.64
N PHE A 205 -5.62 -3.91 14.89
CA PHE A 205 -6.56 -4.75 15.66
C PHE A 205 -7.97 -4.18 15.70
N THR A 206 -8.12 -2.85 15.70
CA THR A 206 -9.41 -2.17 15.79
C THR A 206 -10.08 -1.96 14.43
N ARG A 207 -9.29 -1.95 13.33
CA ARG A 207 -9.73 -1.71 11.95
C ARG A 207 -9.10 -2.70 10.98
N ALA A 208 -9.35 -3.99 11.18
CA ALA A 208 -8.67 -5.08 10.47
C ALA A 208 -8.76 -5.00 8.93
N ARG A 209 -9.85 -4.41 8.38
CA ARG A 209 -10.06 -4.27 6.93
C ARG A 209 -9.34 -3.07 6.30
N LEU A 210 -8.70 -2.23 7.08
CA LEU A 210 -7.97 -1.06 6.60
C LEU A 210 -6.58 -1.49 6.10
N SER A 211 -6.30 -1.30 4.82
CA SER A 211 -5.04 -1.75 4.19
C SER A 211 -3.88 -0.77 4.40
N VAL A 212 -4.16 0.50 4.60
CA VAL A 212 -3.18 1.53 4.94
C VAL A 212 -3.63 2.18 6.24
N GLN A 213 -2.77 2.19 7.25
CA GLN A 213 -3.10 2.60 8.60
C GLN A 213 -2.06 3.60 9.12
N PRO A 214 -2.49 4.65 9.83
CA PRO A 214 -1.55 5.48 10.57
C PRO A 214 -1.06 4.74 11.82
N LEU A 215 0.14 5.08 12.24
CA LEU A 215 0.73 4.67 13.51
C LEU A 215 1.13 5.91 14.30
N THR A 216 0.97 5.86 15.62
CA THR A 216 1.63 6.82 16.48
C THR A 216 3.14 6.53 16.54
N LYS A 217 3.92 7.47 17.01
CA LYS A 217 5.36 7.25 17.21
C LYS A 217 5.62 6.13 18.22
N GLU A 218 4.83 6.09 19.28
CA GLU A 218 4.92 5.09 20.35
C GLU A 218 4.58 3.69 19.82
N GLU A 219 3.56 3.56 18.95
CA GLU A 219 3.22 2.29 18.29
C GLU A 219 4.37 1.83 17.39
N PHE A 220 4.92 2.75 16.57
CA PHE A 220 6.00 2.44 15.65
C PHE A 220 7.28 2.03 16.40
N ASP A 221 7.70 2.81 17.39
CA ASP A 221 8.91 2.54 18.17
C ASP A 221 8.80 1.23 18.96
N PHE A 222 7.64 0.96 19.57
CA PHE A 222 7.40 -0.28 20.28
C PHE A 222 7.54 -1.49 19.36
N VAL A 223 6.84 -1.47 18.22
CA VAL A 223 6.92 -2.57 17.25
C VAL A 223 8.34 -2.74 16.71
N LEU A 224 9.04 -1.62 16.46
CA LEU A 224 10.44 -1.67 16.03
C LEU A 224 11.34 -2.31 17.08
N SER A 225 11.11 -2.04 18.37
CA SER A 225 11.90 -2.61 19.47
C SER A 225 11.74 -4.13 19.60
N LEU A 226 10.64 -4.70 19.12
CA LEU A 226 10.40 -6.14 19.17
C LEU A 226 11.40 -6.94 18.33
N GLU A 227 11.99 -6.33 17.31
CA GLU A 227 12.97 -7.05 16.46
C GLU A 227 14.26 -7.43 17.21
N ASP A 228 14.55 -6.77 18.33
CA ASP A 228 15.70 -7.04 19.20
C ASP A 228 15.36 -7.98 20.39
N GLN A 229 14.08 -8.37 20.50
CA GLN A 229 13.58 -9.22 21.57
C GLN A 229 13.31 -10.64 21.06
N LYS A 230 13.31 -11.62 21.98
CA LYS A 230 12.85 -12.97 21.64
C LYS A 230 11.34 -12.96 21.41
N PRO A 231 10.83 -13.73 20.42
CA PRO A 231 9.39 -13.88 20.23
C PRO A 231 8.71 -14.42 21.50
N VAL A 232 7.52 -13.92 21.79
CA VAL A 232 6.66 -14.36 22.91
C VAL A 232 5.64 -15.40 22.48
#